data_660fa0be1aa1393efa0d6a0a9ebaa771
#
_entry.id   660fa0be1aa1393efa0d6a0a9ebaa771
#
_cell.length_a   1.000
_cell.length_b   1.000
_cell.length_c   1.000
_cell.angle_alpha   90.00
_cell.angle_beta   90.00
_cell.angle_gamma   90.00
#
_symmetry.space_group_name_H-M   'P 1'
#
loop_
_entity.id
_entity.type
_entity.pdbx_description
1 polymer ?
#
loop_
_entity_poly.entity_id
_entity_poly.type
_entity_poly.pdbx_seq_one_letter_code
_entity_poly.pdbx_strand_id
1 'polypeptide(L)'
;MTGWLVRYPRVAPVIVFVLTMLLTGYSVYEIERSERKRSEVEASMKATELAVAIERRVIANIAFLRAGAALFETLGDVPKPLFKRFVSELRLDENYRGGSGIGWSIAFAPDQASSIEARGRALGIANYRLWPPPQDAKLRRHAILYLEPQTPGNLKAMGFNMFSEAVRRKAMVSALRTAKPTVSGIVTLVQDGESSGGPGFLIFMPVYTEDASNFSPAMRSAKLRGFVYSPFRAKEFIDSALLLLPRLGLHFHVYDSQKTEANLLYSTASDIPGSEDSIERPINIAGRTWILSTRPALLGAWSSRGQGTMLAGLAVAVLLLLLTRLVILRAEEDRRAFAIQAEQVAIRSTLTRELNHRVKNTLANVISIISLTKRGAADIDSYVEALTGRVRAISATHDILTNSQWAATPLRAVINAEMAPYFAFEDSRLDIAGPEVVLAPNDALSLGLAIHELATNATKYGALSVPDGKVSITWTREDLEKVKIIWQETQGPEVAKPQKSGFGTNLIEKIISYELNSKVALDFLDEGVRCEIIVPVRTQNGFTLSQNR
;
A
#
# COMPACT_ATOMS: atom_id res chain seq x y z
N MET A 1 40.52 12.17 32.86
CA MET A 1 40.34 12.26 31.39
C MET A 1 40.76 13.61 30.78
N THR A 2 41.13 14.57 31.56
CA THR A 2 41.48 15.94 31.13
C THR A 2 42.91 16.12 30.60
N GLY A 3 43.81 15.15 30.83
CA GLY A 3 45.24 15.30 30.49
C GLY A 3 45.55 15.33 28.97
N TRP A 4 44.81 14.60 28.15
CA TRP A 4 45.08 14.50 26.72
C TRP A 4 44.58 15.71 25.90
N LEU A 5 43.38 16.21 26.21
CA LEU A 5 42.79 17.42 25.60
C LEU A 5 43.66 18.65 25.80
N VAL A 6 44.33 18.70 26.99
CA VAL A 6 45.23 19.78 27.39
C VAL A 6 46.60 19.65 26.73
N ARG A 7 47.02 18.42 26.44
CA ARG A 7 48.35 18.14 25.85
C ARG A 7 48.38 18.41 24.33
N TYR A 8 47.19 18.31 23.66
CA TYR A 8 47.09 18.52 22.21
C TYR A 8 45.87 19.39 21.82
N PRO A 9 45.86 20.67 22.22
CA PRO A 9 44.70 21.56 22.06
C PRO A 9 44.30 21.83 20.62
N ARG A 10 45.22 21.66 19.65
CA ARG A 10 44.95 21.85 18.22
C ARG A 10 44.44 20.60 17.51
N VAL A 11 44.72 19.43 18.08
CA VAL A 11 44.38 18.15 17.44
C VAL A 11 43.01 17.61 17.90
N ALA A 12 42.64 17.86 19.14
CA ALA A 12 41.39 17.36 19.69
C ALA A 12 40.11 17.83 18.93
N PRO A 13 39.96 19.11 18.56
CA PRO A 13 38.80 19.56 17.78
C PRO A 13 38.71 18.89 16.40
N VAL A 14 39.88 18.67 15.78
CA VAL A 14 39.94 18.01 14.46
C VAL A 14 39.52 16.55 14.57
N ILE A 15 39.97 15.84 15.61
CA ILE A 15 39.58 14.44 15.86
C ILE A 15 38.07 14.34 16.08
N VAL A 16 37.49 15.22 16.89
CA VAL A 16 36.03 15.25 17.14
C VAL A 16 35.30 15.49 15.85
N PHE A 17 35.74 16.46 15.02
CA PHE A 17 35.16 16.73 13.74
C PHE A 17 35.22 15.50 12.82
N VAL A 18 36.39 14.88 12.67
CA VAL A 18 36.57 13.70 11.81
C VAL A 18 35.72 12.53 12.29
N LEU A 19 35.69 12.25 13.60
CA LEU A 19 34.85 11.18 14.16
C LEU A 19 33.35 11.44 13.91
N THR A 20 32.92 12.68 14.10
CA THR A 20 31.52 13.07 13.85
C THR A 20 31.19 12.93 12.36
N MET A 21 32.11 13.33 11.48
CA MET A 21 31.93 13.17 10.03
C MET A 21 31.92 11.71 9.59
N LEU A 22 32.77 10.85 10.20
CA LEU A 22 32.74 9.41 9.95
C LEU A 22 31.42 8.79 10.42
N LEU A 23 30.93 9.17 11.61
CA LEU A 23 29.65 8.70 12.11
C LEU A 23 28.49 9.19 11.23
N THR A 24 28.56 10.46 10.79
CA THR A 24 27.58 11.02 9.85
C THR A 24 27.61 10.28 8.51
N GLY A 25 28.80 10.03 7.97
CA GLY A 25 28.96 9.27 6.74
C GLY A 25 28.41 7.86 6.85
N TYR A 26 28.67 7.20 7.98
CA TYR A 26 28.07 5.89 8.26
C TYR A 26 26.55 5.96 8.38
N SER A 27 26.02 6.96 9.08
CA SER A 27 24.59 7.16 9.21
C SER A 27 23.91 7.45 7.86
N VAL A 28 24.54 8.29 7.02
CA VAL A 28 24.07 8.55 5.65
C VAL A 28 24.10 7.27 4.83
N TYR A 29 25.17 6.49 4.91
CA TYR A 29 25.28 5.21 4.22
C TYR A 29 24.14 4.25 4.62
N GLU A 30 23.86 4.12 5.91
CA GLU A 30 22.76 3.26 6.40
C GLU A 30 21.38 3.79 6.00
N ILE A 31 21.18 5.12 6.01
CA ILE A 31 19.95 5.75 5.53
C ILE A 31 19.77 5.48 4.05
N GLU A 32 20.79 5.73 3.21
CA GLU A 32 20.73 5.50 1.77
C GLU A 32 20.47 4.02 1.45
N ARG A 33 21.14 3.12 2.18
CA ARG A 33 20.90 1.69 2.08
C ARG A 33 19.47 1.31 2.45
N SER A 34 18.95 1.89 3.52
CA SER A 34 17.57 1.66 3.98
C SER A 34 16.55 2.22 3.01
N GLU A 35 16.76 3.46 2.52
CA GLU A 35 15.87 4.09 1.55
C GLU A 35 15.88 3.38 0.19
N ARG A 36 17.03 2.90 -0.27
CA ARG A 36 17.13 2.05 -1.47
C ARG A 36 16.32 0.77 -1.31
N LYS A 37 16.52 0.04 -0.21
CA LYS A 37 15.73 -1.17 0.08
C LYS A 37 14.23 -0.87 0.19
N ARG A 38 13.87 0.22 0.83
CA ARG A 38 12.49 0.65 0.93
C ARG A 38 11.89 0.98 -0.43
N SER A 39 12.63 1.72 -1.26
CA SER A 39 12.23 2.05 -2.63
C SER A 39 12.11 0.79 -3.52
N GLU A 40 13.01 -0.17 -3.38
CA GLU A 40 12.94 -1.46 -4.07
C GLU A 40 11.69 -2.26 -3.64
N VAL A 41 11.44 -2.35 -2.34
CA VAL A 41 10.25 -3.03 -1.79
C VAL A 41 8.98 -2.34 -2.26
N GLU A 42 8.93 -1.01 -2.18
CA GLU A 42 7.78 -0.23 -2.63
C GLU A 42 7.54 -0.39 -4.14
N ALA A 43 8.60 -0.30 -4.95
CA ALA A 43 8.50 -0.52 -6.39
C ALA A 43 8.05 -1.95 -6.70
N SER A 44 8.57 -2.95 -5.97
CA SER A 44 8.18 -4.35 -6.10
C SER A 44 6.71 -4.59 -5.71
N MET A 45 6.23 -3.97 -4.65
CA MET A 45 4.82 -4.04 -4.25
C MET A 45 3.91 -3.39 -5.30
N LYS A 46 4.24 -2.18 -5.75
CA LYS A 46 3.50 -1.48 -6.81
C LYS A 46 3.52 -2.25 -8.13
N ALA A 47 4.66 -2.85 -8.49
CA ALA A 47 4.76 -3.72 -9.66
C ALA A 47 3.85 -4.95 -9.53
N THR A 48 3.74 -5.52 -8.34
CA THR A 48 2.85 -6.64 -8.08
C THR A 48 1.38 -6.23 -8.16
N GLU A 49 1.02 -5.09 -7.59
CA GLU A 49 -0.34 -4.54 -7.69
C GLU A 49 -0.73 -4.28 -9.15
N LEU A 50 0.17 -3.71 -9.93
CA LEU A 50 -0.04 -3.48 -11.36
C LEU A 50 -0.17 -4.78 -12.13
N ALA A 51 0.70 -5.76 -11.87
CA ALA A 51 0.63 -7.07 -12.50
C ALA A 51 -0.72 -7.75 -12.23
N VAL A 52 -1.17 -7.74 -10.98
CA VAL A 52 -2.47 -8.28 -10.57
C VAL A 52 -3.63 -7.52 -11.23
N ALA A 53 -3.54 -6.19 -11.35
CA ALA A 53 -4.57 -5.40 -12.02
C ALA A 53 -4.69 -5.76 -13.50
N ILE A 54 -3.55 -5.93 -14.19
CA ILE A 54 -3.52 -6.37 -15.60
C ILE A 54 -4.10 -7.79 -15.72
N GLU A 55 -3.68 -8.73 -14.86
CA GLU A 55 -4.22 -10.11 -14.88
C GLU A 55 -5.74 -10.13 -14.63
N ARG A 56 -6.21 -9.41 -13.62
CA ARG A 56 -7.66 -9.30 -13.35
C ARG A 56 -8.41 -8.73 -14.55
N ARG A 57 -7.83 -7.75 -15.24
CA ARG A 57 -8.43 -7.16 -16.43
C ARG A 57 -8.55 -8.18 -17.55
N VAL A 58 -7.50 -8.98 -17.78
CA VAL A 58 -7.53 -10.07 -18.75
C VAL A 58 -8.58 -11.12 -18.39
N ILE A 59 -8.63 -11.56 -17.14
CA ILE A 59 -9.61 -12.55 -16.66
C ILE A 59 -11.04 -12.04 -16.86
N ALA A 60 -11.31 -10.78 -16.56
CA ALA A 60 -12.62 -10.17 -16.80
C ALA A 60 -12.99 -10.18 -18.28
N ASN A 61 -12.06 -9.83 -19.17
CA ASN A 61 -12.29 -9.86 -20.61
C ASN A 61 -12.50 -11.29 -21.13
N ILE A 62 -11.74 -12.26 -20.59
CA ILE A 62 -11.95 -13.68 -20.92
C ILE A 62 -13.34 -14.16 -20.50
N ALA A 63 -13.88 -13.68 -19.37
CA ALA A 63 -15.23 -14.03 -18.95
C ALA A 63 -16.30 -13.59 -19.99
N PHE A 64 -16.16 -12.39 -20.55
CA PHE A 64 -17.04 -11.94 -21.63
C PHE A 64 -16.90 -12.79 -22.91
N LEU A 65 -15.67 -13.14 -23.28
CA LEU A 65 -15.44 -14.01 -24.44
C LEU A 65 -15.99 -15.42 -24.21
N ARG A 66 -15.91 -15.93 -22.96
CA ARG A 66 -16.48 -17.23 -22.60
C ARG A 66 -18.02 -17.20 -22.69
N ALA A 67 -18.65 -16.12 -22.22
CA ALA A 67 -20.09 -15.95 -22.37
C ALA A 67 -20.49 -15.91 -23.87
N GLY A 68 -19.71 -15.21 -24.70
CA GLY A 68 -19.88 -15.21 -26.15
C GLY A 68 -19.68 -16.60 -26.76
N ALA A 69 -18.68 -17.36 -26.33
CA ALA A 69 -18.46 -18.73 -26.81
C ALA A 69 -19.63 -19.65 -26.45
N ALA A 70 -20.11 -19.58 -25.20
CA ALA A 70 -21.28 -20.35 -24.77
C ALA A 70 -22.53 -20.05 -25.58
N LEU A 71 -22.72 -18.80 -25.99
CA LEU A 71 -23.84 -18.42 -26.90
C LEU A 71 -23.78 -19.19 -28.24
N PHE A 72 -22.57 -19.26 -28.85
CA PHE A 72 -22.37 -20.00 -30.09
C PHE A 72 -22.40 -21.53 -29.89
N GLU A 73 -21.94 -22.05 -28.78
CA GLU A 73 -22.02 -23.48 -28.48
C GLU A 73 -23.46 -23.94 -28.29
N THR A 74 -24.26 -23.14 -27.59
CA THR A 74 -25.65 -23.47 -27.27
C THR A 74 -26.58 -23.33 -28.48
N LEU A 75 -26.49 -22.22 -29.23
CA LEU A 75 -27.41 -21.91 -30.31
C LEU A 75 -26.92 -22.42 -31.66
N GLY A 76 -25.66 -22.74 -31.77
CA GLY A 76 -25.06 -23.14 -33.02
C GLY A 76 -24.85 -21.94 -33.96
N ASP A 77 -25.83 -21.56 -34.74
CA ASP A 77 -25.78 -20.37 -35.58
C ASP A 77 -26.46 -19.19 -34.86
N VAL A 78 -25.68 -18.20 -34.51
CA VAL A 78 -26.14 -17.00 -33.79
C VAL A 78 -26.49 -15.92 -34.82
N PRO A 79 -27.76 -15.49 -34.90
CA PRO A 79 -28.12 -14.37 -35.78
C PRO A 79 -27.42 -13.07 -35.38
N LYS A 80 -27.01 -12.25 -36.36
CA LYS A 80 -26.36 -10.97 -36.14
C LYS A 80 -27.10 -10.04 -35.16
N PRO A 81 -28.45 -9.88 -35.22
CA PRO A 81 -29.16 -9.04 -34.25
C PRO A 81 -29.04 -9.53 -32.83
N LEU A 82 -29.04 -10.86 -32.61
CA LEU A 82 -28.86 -11.45 -31.29
C LEU A 82 -27.44 -11.25 -30.78
N PHE A 83 -26.43 -11.47 -31.64
CA PHE A 83 -25.04 -11.20 -31.28
C PHE A 83 -24.81 -9.73 -30.95
N LYS A 84 -25.34 -8.81 -31.75
CA LYS A 84 -25.29 -7.38 -31.50
C LYS A 84 -25.91 -7.03 -30.15
N ARG A 85 -27.11 -7.54 -29.85
CA ARG A 85 -27.80 -7.34 -28.59
C ARG A 85 -26.99 -7.91 -27.43
N PHE A 86 -26.47 -9.12 -27.55
CA PHE A 86 -25.61 -9.74 -26.55
C PHE A 86 -24.40 -8.84 -26.22
N VAL A 87 -23.68 -8.35 -27.24
CA VAL A 87 -22.50 -7.49 -27.03
C VAL A 87 -22.90 -6.14 -26.41
N SER A 88 -24.06 -5.57 -26.81
CA SER A 88 -24.53 -4.31 -26.24
C SER A 88 -24.92 -4.43 -24.76
N GLU A 89 -25.50 -5.57 -24.35
CA GLU A 89 -25.88 -5.83 -22.97
C GLU A 89 -24.64 -6.06 -22.04
N LEU A 90 -23.48 -6.39 -22.61
CA LEU A 90 -22.23 -6.47 -21.87
C LEU A 90 -21.68 -5.09 -21.46
N ARG A 91 -22.28 -3.99 -21.95
CA ARG A 91 -21.88 -2.59 -21.67
C ARG A 91 -20.37 -2.39 -21.79
N LEU A 92 -19.83 -2.71 -22.96
CA LEU A 92 -18.40 -2.71 -23.22
C LEU A 92 -17.75 -1.34 -23.05
N ASP A 93 -18.49 -0.26 -23.20
CA ASP A 93 -18.09 1.13 -23.00
C ASP A 93 -17.79 1.46 -21.53
N GLU A 94 -18.54 0.87 -20.59
CA GLU A 94 -18.34 1.05 -19.16
C GLU A 94 -17.30 0.07 -18.57
N ASN A 95 -17.41 -1.21 -18.95
CA ASN A 95 -16.71 -2.31 -18.28
C ASN A 95 -15.56 -2.90 -19.12
N TYR A 96 -15.49 -2.62 -20.40
CA TYR A 96 -14.58 -3.24 -21.37
C TYR A 96 -13.57 -2.25 -21.95
N ARG A 97 -13.12 -1.30 -21.12
CA ARG A 97 -12.16 -0.28 -21.56
C ARG A 97 -10.89 -0.93 -22.11
N GLY A 98 -10.40 -0.45 -23.25
CA GLY A 98 -9.22 -0.94 -23.97
C GLY A 98 -9.48 -2.03 -24.99
N GLY A 99 -10.68 -2.60 -25.07
CA GLY A 99 -11.08 -3.50 -26.16
C GLY A 99 -11.81 -2.77 -27.27
N SER A 100 -11.50 -3.10 -28.53
CA SER A 100 -12.15 -2.50 -29.69
C SER A 100 -13.48 -3.17 -30.06
N GLY A 101 -13.89 -4.22 -29.32
CA GLY A 101 -15.14 -4.95 -29.54
C GLY A 101 -15.01 -6.46 -29.34
N ILE A 102 -16.11 -7.17 -29.47
CA ILE A 102 -16.14 -8.63 -29.47
C ILE A 102 -16.57 -9.10 -30.87
N GLY A 103 -15.83 -10.05 -31.40
CA GLY A 103 -16.08 -10.59 -32.74
C GLY A 103 -16.22 -12.10 -32.74
N TRP A 104 -16.81 -12.59 -33.84
CA TRP A 104 -16.89 -13.99 -34.21
C TRP A 104 -16.14 -14.24 -35.50
N SER A 105 -15.19 -15.16 -35.46
CA SER A 105 -14.43 -15.63 -36.61
C SER A 105 -14.82 -17.07 -36.89
N ILE A 106 -15.45 -17.29 -38.05
CA ILE A 106 -15.92 -18.60 -38.45
C ILE A 106 -14.80 -19.41 -39.12
N ALA A 107 -14.70 -20.69 -38.73
CA ALA A 107 -13.83 -21.65 -39.41
C ALA A 107 -14.52 -22.19 -40.67
N PHE A 108 -13.81 -22.24 -41.78
CA PHE A 108 -14.37 -22.78 -43.02
C PHE A 108 -13.31 -23.46 -43.89
N ALA A 109 -13.78 -24.37 -44.73
CA ALA A 109 -12.97 -25.04 -45.74
C ALA A 109 -12.83 -24.18 -47.01
N PRO A 110 -11.79 -24.35 -47.80
CA PRO A 110 -11.55 -23.54 -49.01
C PRO A 110 -12.72 -23.47 -49.99
N ASP A 111 -13.42 -24.58 -50.16
CA ASP A 111 -14.60 -24.72 -51.02
C ASP A 111 -15.83 -23.94 -50.53
N GLN A 112 -15.86 -23.58 -49.25
CA GLN A 112 -16.94 -22.83 -48.62
C GLN A 112 -16.77 -21.30 -48.74
N ALA A 113 -15.69 -20.82 -49.34
CA ALA A 113 -15.35 -19.39 -49.37
C ALA A 113 -16.48 -18.53 -49.95
N SER A 114 -17.06 -18.93 -51.11
CA SER A 114 -18.17 -18.20 -51.76
C SER A 114 -19.43 -18.17 -50.90
N SER A 115 -19.70 -19.25 -50.17
CA SER A 115 -20.84 -19.34 -49.24
C SER A 115 -20.65 -18.38 -48.05
N ILE A 116 -19.43 -18.28 -47.48
CA ILE A 116 -19.13 -17.36 -46.39
C ILE A 116 -19.24 -15.90 -46.89
N GLU A 117 -18.79 -15.60 -48.11
CA GLU A 117 -18.96 -14.25 -48.65
C GLU A 117 -20.42 -13.91 -48.87
N ALA A 118 -21.20 -14.84 -49.41
CA ALA A 118 -22.65 -14.66 -49.57
C ALA A 118 -23.34 -14.41 -48.23
N ARG A 119 -22.94 -15.17 -47.19
CA ARG A 119 -23.42 -14.98 -45.82
C ARG A 119 -23.04 -13.60 -45.27
N GLY A 120 -21.81 -13.14 -45.47
CA GLY A 120 -21.37 -11.81 -45.05
C GLY A 120 -22.17 -10.68 -45.70
N ARG A 121 -22.49 -10.82 -47.01
CA ARG A 121 -23.36 -9.87 -47.73
C ARG A 121 -24.81 -9.89 -47.22
N ALA A 122 -25.34 -11.05 -46.94
CA ALA A 122 -26.68 -11.20 -46.36
C ALA A 122 -26.80 -10.56 -44.96
N LEU A 123 -25.70 -10.40 -44.25
CA LEU A 123 -25.63 -9.69 -42.96
C LEU A 123 -25.61 -8.15 -43.10
N GLY A 124 -25.82 -7.64 -44.32
CA GLY A 124 -25.90 -6.20 -44.58
C GLY A 124 -24.54 -5.51 -44.83
N ILE A 125 -23.47 -6.28 -45.07
CA ILE A 125 -22.17 -5.75 -45.43
C ILE A 125 -21.98 -5.88 -46.93
N ALA A 126 -22.41 -4.85 -47.71
CA ALA A 126 -22.51 -4.90 -49.15
C ALA A 126 -21.23 -5.38 -49.87
N ASN A 127 -20.08 -4.93 -49.40
CA ASN A 127 -18.77 -5.24 -49.98
C ASN A 127 -18.02 -6.33 -49.20
N TYR A 128 -18.73 -7.23 -48.50
CA TYR A 128 -18.07 -8.31 -47.78
C TYR A 128 -17.35 -9.26 -48.73
N ARG A 129 -16.05 -9.34 -48.58
CA ARG A 129 -15.16 -10.27 -49.28
C ARG A 129 -14.12 -10.83 -48.32
N LEU A 130 -13.64 -12.02 -48.62
CA LEU A 130 -12.57 -12.65 -47.88
C LEU A 130 -11.22 -12.08 -48.33
N TRP A 131 -10.42 -11.63 -47.39
CA TRP A 131 -9.10 -11.06 -47.65
C TRP A 131 -8.12 -11.29 -46.51
N PRO A 132 -6.78 -11.29 -46.72
CA PRO A 132 -6.17 -11.40 -48.03
C PRO A 132 -6.58 -12.72 -48.72
N PRO A 133 -6.43 -12.80 -50.05
CA PRO A 133 -6.66 -14.04 -50.76
C PRO A 133 -5.75 -15.14 -50.22
N PRO A 134 -6.18 -16.38 -50.17
CA PRO A 134 -5.45 -17.46 -49.57
C PRO A 134 -4.15 -17.75 -50.31
N GLN A 135 -3.06 -17.73 -49.60
CA GLN A 135 -1.71 -18.07 -50.12
C GLN A 135 -1.49 -19.60 -50.16
N ASP A 136 -2.18 -20.36 -49.27
CA ASP A 136 -2.08 -21.82 -49.20
C ASP A 136 -3.49 -22.43 -49.16
N ALA A 137 -3.77 -23.30 -50.14
CA ALA A 137 -5.06 -23.98 -50.26
C ALA A 137 -5.30 -25.01 -49.11
N LYS A 138 -4.25 -25.47 -48.44
CA LYS A 138 -4.34 -26.49 -47.39
C LYS A 138 -4.59 -25.90 -45.98
N LEU A 139 -4.35 -24.61 -45.81
CA LEU A 139 -4.57 -23.98 -44.50
C LEU A 139 -6.07 -23.74 -44.27
N ARG A 140 -6.54 -24.13 -43.06
CA ARG A 140 -7.86 -23.70 -42.57
C ARG A 140 -7.96 -22.19 -42.63
N ARG A 141 -9.15 -21.70 -42.85
CA ARG A 141 -9.45 -20.28 -42.97
C ARG A 141 -10.39 -19.88 -41.85
N HIS A 142 -10.17 -18.68 -41.35
CA HIS A 142 -10.96 -18.12 -40.28
C HIS A 142 -11.30 -16.67 -40.60
N ALA A 143 -12.51 -16.44 -41.10
CA ALA A 143 -12.95 -15.10 -41.48
C ALA A 143 -13.74 -14.40 -40.40
N ILE A 144 -13.51 -13.13 -40.22
CA ILE A 144 -14.29 -12.27 -39.35
C ILE A 144 -15.68 -12.10 -39.93
N LEU A 145 -16.70 -12.69 -39.29
CA LEU A 145 -18.09 -12.59 -39.69
C LEU A 145 -18.85 -11.55 -38.87
N TYR A 146 -18.55 -11.43 -37.59
CA TYR A 146 -19.09 -10.41 -36.67
C TYR A 146 -17.99 -9.69 -35.96
N LEU A 147 -18.17 -8.39 -35.72
CA LEU A 147 -17.37 -7.58 -34.81
C LEU A 147 -18.23 -6.40 -34.35
N GLU A 148 -18.62 -6.43 -33.11
CA GLU A 148 -19.47 -5.42 -32.49
C GLU A 148 -18.72 -4.67 -31.38
N PRO A 149 -18.92 -3.36 -31.21
CA PRO A 149 -19.80 -2.50 -31.98
C PRO A 149 -19.28 -2.25 -33.41
N GLN A 150 -20.18 -1.95 -34.32
CA GLN A 150 -19.85 -1.66 -35.72
C GLN A 150 -19.33 -0.23 -35.90
N THR A 151 -18.11 0.01 -35.46
CA THR A 151 -17.39 1.26 -35.71
C THR A 151 -16.81 1.27 -37.14
N PRO A 152 -16.50 2.44 -37.74
CA PRO A 152 -15.82 2.50 -39.04
C PRO A 152 -14.52 1.68 -39.09
N GLY A 153 -13.74 1.64 -37.95
CA GLY A 153 -12.55 0.80 -37.85
C GLY A 153 -12.89 -0.70 -37.89
N ASN A 154 -13.86 -1.14 -37.07
CA ASN A 154 -14.26 -2.54 -37.02
C ASN A 154 -14.84 -3.05 -38.35
N LEU A 155 -15.50 -2.19 -39.11
CA LEU A 155 -16.00 -2.56 -40.44
C LEU A 155 -14.86 -2.88 -41.43
N LYS A 156 -13.69 -2.24 -41.33
CA LYS A 156 -12.52 -2.55 -42.17
C LYS A 156 -11.99 -3.97 -41.94
N ALA A 157 -12.20 -4.53 -40.74
CA ALA A 157 -11.72 -5.86 -40.41
C ALA A 157 -12.65 -6.99 -40.93
N MET A 158 -13.83 -6.66 -41.43
CA MET A 158 -14.79 -7.66 -41.88
C MET A 158 -14.23 -8.47 -43.04
N GLY A 159 -14.41 -9.79 -42.98
CA GLY A 159 -13.91 -10.72 -44.00
C GLY A 159 -12.39 -11.01 -43.90
N PHE A 160 -11.67 -10.37 -42.98
CA PHE A 160 -10.23 -10.63 -42.80
C PHE A 160 -10.01 -12.08 -42.37
N ASN A 161 -9.12 -12.78 -43.07
CA ASN A 161 -8.72 -14.13 -42.74
C ASN A 161 -7.62 -14.08 -41.67
N MET A 162 -7.98 -14.31 -40.42
CA MET A 162 -7.04 -14.24 -39.29
C MET A 162 -5.89 -15.24 -39.36
N PHE A 163 -6.07 -16.37 -40.08
CA PHE A 163 -5.02 -17.36 -40.27
C PHE A 163 -3.95 -16.93 -41.29
N SER A 164 -4.18 -15.88 -42.04
CA SER A 164 -3.20 -15.33 -42.99
C SER A 164 -1.97 -14.78 -42.29
N GLU A 165 -2.14 -14.24 -41.07
CA GLU A 165 -1.06 -13.62 -40.32
C GLU A 165 -0.51 -14.60 -39.30
N ALA A 166 0.84 -14.71 -39.23
CA ALA A 166 1.54 -15.76 -38.51
C ALA A 166 1.34 -15.67 -36.96
N VAL A 167 1.33 -14.45 -36.40
CA VAL A 167 1.18 -14.24 -34.94
C VAL A 167 -0.21 -14.63 -34.48
N ARG A 168 -1.24 -14.19 -35.19
CA ARG A 168 -2.64 -14.58 -34.94
C ARG A 168 -2.83 -16.08 -35.06
N ARG A 169 -2.32 -16.66 -36.19
CA ARG A 169 -2.38 -18.09 -36.44
C ARG A 169 -1.78 -18.92 -35.33
N LYS A 170 -0.58 -18.53 -34.82
CA LYS A 170 0.08 -19.22 -33.70
C LYS A 170 -0.80 -19.25 -32.45
N ALA A 171 -1.43 -18.13 -32.10
CA ALA A 171 -2.31 -18.03 -30.95
C ALA A 171 -3.60 -18.85 -31.13
N MET A 172 -4.22 -18.78 -32.33
CA MET A 172 -5.42 -19.54 -32.65
C MET A 172 -5.17 -21.06 -32.63
N VAL A 173 -4.03 -21.51 -33.16
CA VAL A 173 -3.62 -22.93 -33.06
C VAL A 173 -3.38 -23.35 -31.61
N SER A 174 -2.79 -22.51 -30.81
CA SER A 174 -2.62 -22.78 -29.38
C SER A 174 -3.97 -22.89 -28.67
N ALA A 175 -4.88 -21.94 -28.89
CA ALA A 175 -6.23 -21.98 -28.34
C ALA A 175 -7.01 -23.24 -28.78
N LEU A 176 -6.94 -23.58 -30.05
CA LEU A 176 -7.50 -24.80 -30.60
C LEU A 176 -7.00 -26.08 -29.89
N ARG A 177 -5.67 -26.18 -29.71
CA ARG A 177 -5.05 -27.39 -29.13
C ARG A 177 -5.37 -27.53 -27.66
N THR A 178 -5.40 -26.43 -26.91
CA THR A 178 -5.57 -26.44 -25.45
C THR A 178 -7.03 -26.38 -25.03
N ALA A 179 -7.95 -25.98 -25.94
CA ALA A 179 -9.33 -25.61 -25.63
C ALA A 179 -9.41 -24.50 -24.55
N LYS A 180 -8.38 -23.66 -24.46
CA LYS A 180 -8.31 -22.57 -23.49
C LYS A 180 -8.20 -21.21 -24.20
N PRO A 181 -8.65 -20.12 -23.57
CA PRO A 181 -8.41 -18.79 -24.10
C PRO A 181 -6.91 -18.56 -24.28
N THR A 182 -6.52 -17.91 -25.37
CA THR A 182 -5.11 -17.67 -25.69
C THR A 182 -4.93 -16.24 -26.21
N VAL A 183 -3.93 -15.55 -25.69
CA VAL A 183 -3.53 -14.22 -26.14
C VAL A 183 -2.53 -14.34 -27.29
N SER A 184 -2.69 -13.50 -28.32
CA SER A 184 -1.70 -13.39 -29.41
C SER A 184 -0.42 -12.66 -28.96
N GLY A 185 0.62 -12.77 -29.76
CA GLY A 185 1.71 -11.80 -29.71
C GLY A 185 1.27 -10.42 -30.20
N ILE A 186 2.23 -9.52 -30.28
CA ILE A 186 2.02 -8.16 -30.81
C ILE A 186 1.59 -8.25 -32.27
N VAL A 187 0.53 -7.54 -32.59
CA VAL A 187 0.02 -7.38 -33.96
C VAL A 187 -0.37 -5.93 -34.21
N THR A 188 -0.32 -5.52 -35.46
CA THR A 188 -1.05 -4.31 -35.91
C THR A 188 -2.50 -4.66 -36.08
N LEU A 189 -3.40 -3.87 -35.49
CA LEU A 189 -4.83 -4.12 -35.59
C LEU A 189 -5.31 -3.73 -36.99
N VAL A 190 -6.08 -4.61 -37.62
CA VAL A 190 -6.66 -4.38 -38.94
C VAL A 190 -7.58 -3.16 -38.98
N GLN A 191 -8.20 -2.84 -37.85
CA GLN A 191 -9.07 -1.69 -37.65
C GLN A 191 -8.34 -0.35 -37.82
N ASP A 192 -7.03 -0.30 -37.54
CA ASP A 192 -6.25 0.93 -37.61
C ASP A 192 -5.83 1.28 -39.04
N GLY A 193 -5.94 0.33 -39.98
CA GLY A 193 -5.53 0.51 -41.38
C GLY A 193 -4.02 0.80 -41.49
N GLU A 194 -3.65 1.77 -42.33
CA GLU A 194 -2.27 2.23 -42.52
C GLU A 194 -1.81 3.19 -41.42
N SER A 195 -2.73 3.69 -40.58
CA SER A 195 -2.41 4.54 -39.45
C SER A 195 -1.79 3.69 -38.35
N SER A 196 -0.60 4.07 -37.88
CA SER A 196 0.06 3.38 -36.75
C SER A 196 -0.71 3.58 -35.44
N GLY A 197 -1.68 2.73 -35.16
CA GLY A 197 -2.45 2.70 -33.90
C GLY A 197 -1.67 2.19 -32.69
N GLY A 198 -0.37 1.90 -32.86
CA GLY A 198 0.47 1.29 -31.84
C GLY A 198 0.30 -0.24 -31.73
N PRO A 199 1.00 -0.87 -30.76
CA PRO A 199 0.93 -2.31 -30.57
C PRO A 199 -0.44 -2.76 -30.10
N GLY A 200 -0.98 -3.79 -30.76
CA GLY A 200 -2.21 -4.45 -30.38
C GLY A 200 -1.99 -5.93 -30.08
N PHE A 201 -2.99 -6.55 -29.48
CA PHE A 201 -3.07 -7.99 -29.31
C PHE A 201 -4.52 -8.46 -29.37
N LEU A 202 -4.71 -9.76 -29.51
CA LEU A 202 -6.06 -10.35 -29.51
C LEU A 202 -6.14 -11.46 -28.46
N ILE A 203 -7.33 -11.64 -27.92
CA ILE A 203 -7.67 -12.81 -27.11
C ILE A 203 -8.61 -13.69 -27.94
N PHE A 204 -8.27 -14.95 -28.10
CA PHE A 204 -9.05 -15.93 -28.83
C PHE A 204 -9.65 -16.95 -27.87
N MET A 205 -10.95 -17.15 -27.93
CA MET A 205 -11.70 -18.20 -27.25
C MET A 205 -12.22 -19.18 -28.30
N PRO A 206 -11.74 -20.42 -28.33
CA PRO A 206 -12.20 -21.40 -29.31
C PRO A 206 -13.64 -21.85 -28.99
N VAL A 207 -14.42 -22.11 -30.03
CA VAL A 207 -15.81 -22.60 -29.95
C VAL A 207 -15.90 -23.90 -30.72
N TYR A 208 -16.48 -24.91 -30.11
CA TYR A 208 -16.62 -26.23 -30.71
C TYR A 208 -18.09 -26.60 -30.93
N THR A 209 -18.32 -27.67 -31.68
CA THR A 209 -19.68 -28.19 -31.91
C THR A 209 -20.22 -28.94 -30.69
N GLU A 210 -19.36 -29.40 -29.80
CA GLU A 210 -19.64 -30.18 -28.60
C GLU A 210 -18.60 -29.83 -27.52
N ASP A 211 -18.84 -30.22 -26.27
CA ASP A 211 -17.85 -30.02 -25.20
C ASP A 211 -16.51 -30.67 -25.56
N ALA A 212 -15.50 -29.82 -25.70
CA ALA A 212 -14.15 -30.23 -26.10
C ALA A 212 -13.23 -30.60 -24.93
N SER A 213 -13.73 -30.68 -23.72
CA SER A 213 -12.94 -30.92 -22.50
C SER A 213 -12.09 -32.19 -22.62
N ASN A 214 -12.68 -33.26 -23.15
CA ASN A 214 -12.06 -34.57 -23.28
C ASN A 214 -11.57 -34.89 -24.70
N PHE A 215 -11.60 -33.94 -25.62
CA PHE A 215 -11.20 -34.18 -27.00
C PHE A 215 -9.67 -34.21 -27.15
N SER A 216 -9.19 -35.16 -28.00
CA SER A 216 -7.82 -35.12 -28.47
C SER A 216 -7.59 -33.86 -29.36
N PRO A 217 -6.35 -33.40 -29.53
CA PRO A 217 -6.05 -32.26 -30.40
C PRO A 217 -6.57 -32.41 -31.83
N ALA A 218 -6.59 -33.64 -32.37
CA ALA A 218 -7.13 -33.92 -33.69
C ALA A 218 -8.67 -33.76 -33.72
N MET A 219 -9.36 -34.29 -32.72
CA MET A 219 -10.81 -34.11 -32.57
C MET A 219 -11.20 -32.65 -32.39
N ARG A 220 -10.45 -31.91 -31.54
CA ARG A 220 -10.65 -30.45 -31.39
C ARG A 220 -10.55 -29.73 -32.74
N SER A 221 -9.54 -30.09 -33.54
CA SER A 221 -9.41 -29.54 -34.90
C SER A 221 -10.62 -29.86 -35.77
N ALA A 222 -11.14 -31.07 -35.75
CA ALA A 222 -12.29 -31.48 -36.56
C ALA A 222 -13.59 -30.79 -36.13
N LYS A 223 -13.77 -30.59 -34.80
CA LYS A 223 -15.00 -30.08 -34.19
C LYS A 223 -15.00 -28.55 -33.99
N LEU A 224 -13.94 -27.85 -34.36
CA LEU A 224 -13.84 -26.40 -34.23
C LEU A 224 -14.82 -25.69 -35.18
N ARG A 225 -15.67 -24.85 -34.63
CA ARG A 225 -16.59 -23.97 -35.39
C ARG A 225 -15.95 -22.62 -35.72
N GLY A 226 -15.13 -22.12 -34.80
CA GLY A 226 -14.52 -20.81 -34.94
C GLY A 226 -13.99 -20.29 -33.62
N PHE A 227 -13.82 -18.98 -33.54
CA PHE A 227 -13.36 -18.30 -32.36
C PHE A 227 -14.21 -17.08 -32.04
N VAL A 228 -14.64 -16.95 -30.80
CA VAL A 228 -14.99 -15.65 -30.24
C VAL A 228 -13.70 -14.96 -29.86
N TYR A 229 -13.54 -13.72 -30.25
CA TYR A 229 -12.28 -13.00 -30.04
C TYR A 229 -12.53 -11.52 -29.72
N SER A 230 -11.53 -10.89 -29.15
CA SER A 230 -11.51 -9.44 -28.98
C SER A 230 -10.14 -8.87 -29.32
N PRO A 231 -10.07 -7.78 -30.08
CA PRO A 231 -8.86 -7.02 -30.33
C PRO A 231 -8.70 -5.92 -29.28
N PHE A 232 -7.47 -5.74 -28.83
CA PHE A 232 -7.09 -4.75 -27.82
C PHE A 232 -5.93 -3.91 -28.33
N ARG A 233 -5.97 -2.59 -28.12
CA ARG A 233 -4.79 -1.73 -28.15
C ARG A 233 -4.09 -1.82 -26.81
N ALA A 234 -2.81 -2.17 -26.82
CA ALA A 234 -2.04 -2.41 -25.60
C ALA A 234 -2.06 -1.18 -24.66
N LYS A 235 -1.89 0.02 -25.25
CA LYS A 235 -1.94 1.27 -24.47
C LYS A 235 -3.28 1.46 -23.74
N GLU A 236 -4.37 1.43 -24.48
CA GLU A 236 -5.72 1.63 -23.93
C GLU A 236 -6.09 0.55 -22.89
N PHE A 237 -5.65 -0.68 -23.15
CA PHE A 237 -5.89 -1.81 -22.25
C PHE A 237 -5.16 -1.61 -20.92
N ILE A 238 -3.87 -1.28 -20.96
CA ILE A 238 -3.06 -1.07 -19.75
C ILE A 238 -3.52 0.20 -19.02
N ASP A 239 -3.79 1.29 -19.75
CA ASP A 239 -4.37 2.51 -19.16
C ASP A 239 -5.68 2.21 -18.41
N SER A 240 -6.50 1.32 -18.94
CA SER A 240 -7.75 0.90 -18.28
C SER A 240 -7.53 0.10 -16.99
N ALA A 241 -6.44 -0.67 -16.92
CA ALA A 241 -6.07 -1.36 -15.71
C ALA A 241 -5.52 -0.39 -14.65
N LEU A 242 -4.80 0.66 -15.08
CA LEU A 242 -4.28 1.72 -14.23
C LEU A 242 -5.37 2.56 -13.56
N LEU A 243 -6.54 2.72 -14.19
CA LEU A 243 -7.66 3.47 -13.60
C LEU A 243 -8.16 2.88 -12.27
N LEU A 244 -7.90 1.61 -12.02
CA LEU A 244 -8.30 0.92 -10.80
C LEU A 244 -7.28 1.07 -9.67
N LEU A 245 -6.12 1.68 -9.97
CA LEU A 245 -5.02 1.84 -9.04
C LEU A 245 -4.86 3.32 -8.63
N PRO A 246 -4.45 3.60 -7.38
CA PRO A 246 -4.02 4.93 -7.00
C PRO A 246 -2.81 5.33 -7.87
N ARG A 247 -2.53 6.64 -8.00
CA ARG A 247 -1.37 7.11 -8.77
C ARG A 247 -0.11 6.39 -8.32
N LEU A 248 0.40 5.50 -9.16
CA LEU A 248 1.55 4.65 -8.83
C LEU A 248 2.85 5.43 -8.64
N GLY A 249 2.98 6.58 -9.33
CA GLY A 249 4.23 7.37 -9.30
C GLY A 249 5.45 6.54 -9.73
N LEU A 250 5.25 5.56 -10.60
CA LEU A 250 6.24 4.57 -11.02
C LEU A 250 6.39 4.63 -12.54
N HIS A 251 7.62 4.66 -13.01
CA HIS A 251 7.92 4.47 -14.42
C HIS A 251 8.07 2.98 -14.70
N PHE A 252 7.31 2.49 -15.68
CA PHE A 252 7.33 1.08 -16.02
C PHE A 252 7.13 0.84 -17.53
N HIS A 253 7.54 -0.34 -17.95
CA HIS A 253 7.38 -0.87 -19.30
C HIS A 253 6.75 -2.25 -19.23
N VAL A 254 5.94 -2.59 -20.21
CA VAL A 254 5.35 -3.93 -20.37
C VAL A 254 5.81 -4.49 -21.71
N TYR A 255 6.41 -5.65 -21.67
CA TYR A 255 6.93 -6.36 -22.85
C TYR A 255 6.20 -7.68 -23.05
N ASP A 256 6.09 -8.08 -24.32
CA ASP A 256 5.59 -9.39 -24.69
C ASP A 256 6.70 -10.43 -24.75
N SER A 257 6.80 -11.28 -23.75
CA SER A 257 7.69 -12.42 -23.63
C SER A 257 9.19 -12.11 -23.57
N GLN A 258 9.70 -11.09 -24.24
CA GLN A 258 11.10 -10.71 -24.26
C GLN A 258 11.25 -9.19 -24.16
N LYS A 259 12.27 -8.74 -23.47
CA LYS A 259 12.55 -7.31 -23.22
C LYS A 259 13.33 -6.70 -24.38
N THR A 260 12.65 -6.54 -25.50
CA THR A 260 13.19 -5.90 -26.71
C THR A 260 12.24 -4.79 -27.16
N GLU A 261 12.72 -3.82 -27.92
CA GLU A 261 11.91 -2.74 -28.45
C GLU A 261 10.75 -3.25 -29.32
N ALA A 262 11.01 -4.29 -30.11
CA ALA A 262 9.99 -4.93 -30.95
C ALA A 262 8.84 -5.60 -30.13
N ASN A 263 9.11 -5.93 -28.89
CA ASN A 263 8.16 -6.57 -27.97
C ASN A 263 7.56 -5.58 -26.94
N LEU A 264 7.79 -4.28 -27.09
CA LEU A 264 7.25 -3.26 -26.20
C LEU A 264 5.75 -3.09 -26.44
N LEU A 265 4.94 -3.36 -25.42
CA LEU A 265 3.49 -3.17 -25.41
C LEU A 265 3.10 -1.81 -24.87
N TYR A 266 3.79 -1.35 -23.83
CA TYR A 266 3.45 -0.12 -23.13
C TYR A 266 4.66 0.49 -22.43
N SER A 267 4.71 1.82 -22.41
CA SER A 267 5.73 2.58 -21.69
C SER A 267 5.14 3.84 -21.07
N THR A 268 5.53 4.15 -19.83
CA THR A 268 5.21 5.43 -19.16
C THR A 268 6.32 6.48 -19.33
N ALA A 269 7.49 6.09 -19.86
CA ALA A 269 8.63 6.97 -20.09
C ALA A 269 9.22 6.74 -21.49
N SER A 270 9.84 7.76 -22.05
CA SER A 270 10.49 7.68 -23.37
C SER A 270 11.80 6.89 -23.36
N ASP A 271 12.44 6.78 -22.20
CA ASP A 271 13.72 6.09 -22.08
C ASP A 271 13.50 4.60 -21.82
N ILE A 272 13.99 3.77 -22.73
CA ILE A 272 14.05 2.31 -22.54
C ILE A 272 15.17 2.05 -21.52
N PRO A 273 14.88 1.52 -20.34
CA PRO A 273 15.91 1.32 -19.33
C PRO A 273 16.96 0.30 -19.76
N GLY A 274 18.23 0.69 -19.79
CA GLY A 274 19.36 -0.24 -19.79
C GLY A 274 19.28 -1.15 -18.56
N SER A 275 19.61 -2.40 -18.71
CA SER A 275 19.09 -3.59 -18.07
C SER A 275 19.44 -3.91 -16.61
N GLU A 276 20.41 -3.28 -15.97
CA GLU A 276 20.99 -3.90 -14.75
C GLU A 276 20.21 -3.66 -13.44
N ASP A 277 19.39 -2.62 -13.34
CA ASP A 277 18.71 -2.25 -12.09
C ASP A 277 17.16 -2.27 -12.17
N SER A 278 16.60 -3.05 -13.10
CA SER A 278 15.16 -3.12 -13.24
C SER A 278 14.55 -4.29 -12.43
N ILE A 279 13.48 -4.01 -11.73
CA ILE A 279 12.63 -5.03 -11.10
C ILE A 279 11.72 -5.60 -12.17
N GLU A 280 11.83 -6.90 -12.41
CA GLU A 280 11.02 -7.60 -13.39
C GLU A 280 9.95 -8.45 -12.70
N ARG A 281 8.74 -8.40 -13.24
CA ARG A 281 7.62 -9.25 -12.80
C ARG A 281 7.00 -9.92 -14.01
N PRO A 282 6.99 -11.25 -14.05
CA PRO A 282 6.24 -11.97 -15.08
C PRO A 282 4.75 -11.86 -14.78
N ILE A 283 3.96 -11.62 -15.82
CA ILE A 283 2.50 -11.59 -15.79
C ILE A 283 2.01 -12.71 -16.69
N ASN A 284 1.30 -13.70 -16.14
CA ASN A 284 0.79 -14.82 -16.90
C ASN A 284 -0.59 -14.49 -17.49
N ILE A 285 -0.65 -14.35 -18.79
CA ILE A 285 -1.84 -13.91 -19.53
C ILE A 285 -2.25 -14.98 -20.53
N ALA A 286 -3.23 -15.79 -20.16
CA ALA A 286 -3.89 -16.74 -21.08
C ALA A 286 -2.92 -17.48 -22.03
N GLY A 287 -1.94 -18.17 -21.45
CA GLY A 287 -0.96 -18.98 -22.19
C GLY A 287 0.23 -18.21 -22.74
N ARG A 288 0.40 -16.94 -22.36
CA ARG A 288 1.53 -16.09 -22.71
C ARG A 288 2.07 -15.38 -21.47
N THR A 289 3.36 -15.11 -21.43
CA THR A 289 3.98 -14.37 -20.33
C THR A 289 4.37 -12.99 -20.80
N TRP A 290 3.83 -11.96 -20.19
CA TRP A 290 4.32 -10.60 -20.32
C TRP A 290 5.33 -10.30 -19.24
N ILE A 291 6.21 -9.35 -19.48
CA ILE A 291 7.24 -8.92 -18.53
C ILE A 291 6.96 -7.47 -18.19
N LEU A 292 6.62 -7.22 -16.94
CA LEU A 292 6.56 -5.89 -16.37
C LEU A 292 7.96 -5.54 -15.85
N SER A 293 8.54 -4.48 -16.36
CA SER A 293 9.84 -3.95 -15.97
C SER A 293 9.68 -2.55 -15.38
N THR A 294 10.18 -2.33 -14.18
CA THR A 294 10.12 -1.04 -13.49
C THR A 294 11.44 -0.70 -12.81
N ARG A 295 11.67 0.58 -12.56
CA ARG A 295 12.82 1.05 -11.78
C ARG A 295 12.39 1.65 -10.45
N PRO A 296 13.15 1.39 -9.37
CA PRO A 296 13.02 2.19 -8.15
C PRO A 296 13.31 3.66 -8.41
N ALA A 297 12.57 4.54 -7.74
CA ALA A 297 12.65 6.00 -7.98
C ALA A 297 14.01 6.64 -7.59
N LEU A 298 14.84 5.94 -6.81
CA LEU A 298 16.07 6.47 -6.19
C LEU A 298 17.38 6.03 -6.86
N LEU A 299 17.36 5.63 -8.13
CA LEU A 299 18.60 5.30 -8.83
C LEU A 299 19.30 6.59 -9.29
N GLY A 300 20.36 6.98 -8.57
CA GLY A 300 21.32 8.01 -8.97
C GLY A 300 21.30 9.33 -8.21
N ALA A 301 20.37 9.57 -7.33
CA ALA A 301 20.35 10.77 -6.47
C ALA A 301 20.39 10.39 -4.98
N TRP A 302 21.10 11.18 -4.17
CA TRP A 302 21.02 11.05 -2.72
C TRP A 302 19.60 11.36 -2.26
N SER A 303 19.10 10.54 -1.34
CA SER A 303 17.78 10.79 -0.76
C SER A 303 17.75 12.14 -0.03
N SER A 304 16.60 12.78 0.01
CA SER A 304 16.42 14.03 0.78
C SER A 304 16.77 13.85 2.25
N ARG A 305 16.55 12.65 2.80
CA ARG A 305 16.95 12.29 4.17
C ARG A 305 18.47 12.15 4.30
N GLY A 306 19.12 11.52 3.34
CA GLY A 306 20.58 11.42 3.29
C GLY A 306 21.23 12.80 3.20
N GLN A 307 20.72 13.66 2.32
CA GLN A 307 21.15 15.06 2.20
C GLN A 307 20.92 15.82 3.51
N GLY A 308 19.72 15.72 4.10
CA GLY A 308 19.38 16.35 5.37
C GLY A 308 20.29 15.88 6.52
N THR A 309 20.54 14.57 6.60
CA THR A 309 21.43 13.98 7.60
C THR A 309 22.87 14.44 7.41
N MET A 310 23.33 14.52 6.15
CA MET A 310 24.67 15.02 5.84
C MET A 310 24.84 16.49 6.25
N LEU A 311 23.85 17.33 5.91
CA LEU A 311 23.84 18.74 6.31
C LEU A 311 23.76 18.91 7.84
N ALA A 312 22.88 18.15 8.49
CA ALA A 312 22.75 18.16 9.93
C ALA A 312 24.04 17.66 10.62
N GLY A 313 24.62 16.56 10.12
CA GLY A 313 25.86 16.02 10.63
C GLY A 313 27.03 16.98 10.43
N LEU A 314 27.11 17.65 9.30
CA LEU A 314 28.11 18.71 9.06
C LEU A 314 27.91 19.88 10.04
N ALA A 315 26.67 20.32 10.22
CA ALA A 315 26.35 21.39 11.16
C ALA A 315 26.75 21.00 12.59
N VAL A 316 26.42 19.76 13.00
CA VAL A 316 26.81 19.21 14.32
C VAL A 316 28.32 19.09 14.42
N ALA A 317 29.02 18.61 13.39
CA ALA A 317 30.48 18.48 13.38
C ALA A 317 31.16 19.84 13.52
N VAL A 318 30.68 20.85 12.79
CA VAL A 318 31.17 22.23 12.88
C VAL A 318 30.86 22.80 14.27
N LEU A 319 29.64 22.58 14.77
CA LEU A 319 29.26 23.04 16.10
C LEU A 319 30.15 22.39 17.20
N LEU A 320 30.37 21.08 17.12
CA LEU A 320 31.23 20.37 18.07
C LEU A 320 32.69 20.81 17.95
N LEU A 321 33.18 21.08 16.73
CA LEU A 321 34.52 21.63 16.51
C LEU A 321 34.62 23.00 17.16
N LEU A 322 33.66 23.89 16.94
CA LEU A 322 33.62 25.21 17.54
C LEU A 322 33.50 25.15 19.06
N LEU A 323 32.59 24.29 19.55
CA LEU A 323 32.41 24.08 20.99
C LEU A 323 33.65 23.52 21.64
N THR A 324 34.29 22.51 21.03
CA THR A 324 35.52 21.92 21.54
C THR A 324 36.64 22.95 21.57
N ARG A 325 36.78 23.77 20.52
CA ARG A 325 37.72 24.86 20.45
C ARG A 325 37.43 25.93 21.54
N LEU A 326 36.16 26.27 21.72
CA LEU A 326 35.71 27.25 22.70
C LEU A 326 35.93 26.74 24.14
N VAL A 327 35.67 25.44 24.38
CA VAL A 327 35.96 24.80 25.66
C VAL A 327 37.48 24.80 25.97
N ILE A 328 38.30 24.51 24.93
CA ILE A 328 39.77 24.53 25.12
C ILE A 328 40.25 25.96 25.40
N LEU A 329 39.75 26.97 24.68
CA LEU A 329 40.10 28.37 24.91
C LEU A 329 39.66 28.83 26.30
N ARG A 330 38.43 28.48 26.71
CA ARG A 330 37.95 28.77 28.05
C ARG A 330 38.73 28.01 29.12
N ALA A 331 39.05 26.73 28.87
CA ALA A 331 39.88 25.97 29.81
C ALA A 331 41.31 26.54 29.94
N GLU A 332 41.82 27.18 28.89
CA GLU A 332 43.09 27.94 28.99
C GLU A 332 42.91 29.26 29.74
N GLU A 333 41.77 29.96 29.55
CA GLU A 333 41.44 31.17 30.34
C GLU A 333 41.13 30.84 31.81
N ASP A 334 40.31 29.78 32.06
CA ASP A 334 39.97 29.34 33.41
C ASP A 334 41.19 28.83 34.18
N ARG A 335 42.17 28.21 33.51
CA ARG A 335 43.46 27.92 34.16
C ARG A 335 44.19 29.15 34.64
N ARG A 336 43.98 30.30 34.00
CA ARG A 336 44.47 31.59 34.49
C ARG A 336 43.58 32.18 35.60
N ALA A 337 42.27 31.80 35.57
CA ALA A 337 41.26 32.28 36.53
C ALA A 337 41.05 31.36 37.75
N PHE A 338 41.45 30.08 37.67
CA PHE A 338 41.31 29.10 38.79
C PHE A 338 42.12 29.40 40.06
N ALA A 339 42.84 30.52 40.04
CA ALA A 339 43.35 31.10 41.29
C ALA A 339 42.24 31.72 42.18
N ILE A 340 40.97 31.75 41.64
CA ILE A 340 39.85 32.35 42.36
C ILE A 340 38.85 31.27 42.76
N GLN A 341 39.00 30.77 43.98
CA GLN A 341 38.30 29.65 44.61
C GLN A 341 36.78 29.84 44.86
N ALA A 342 36.19 30.94 44.39
CA ALA A 342 34.83 31.31 44.80
C ALA A 342 33.68 30.74 43.94
N GLU A 343 33.96 30.22 42.73
CA GLU A 343 32.88 29.93 41.76
C GLU A 343 32.34 28.49 41.80
N GLN A 344 33.08 27.53 42.42
CA GLN A 344 32.66 26.14 42.56
C GLN A 344 31.39 25.94 43.43
N VAL A 345 31.12 26.86 44.35
CA VAL A 345 29.95 26.75 45.26
C VAL A 345 28.66 27.09 44.54
N ALA A 346 28.71 28.01 43.57
CA ALA A 346 27.52 28.43 42.80
C ALA A 346 26.97 27.33 41.86
N ILE A 347 27.88 26.56 41.23
CA ILE A 347 27.48 25.48 40.30
C ILE A 347 26.82 24.33 41.06
N ARG A 348 27.32 24.00 42.26
CA ARG A 348 26.76 22.93 43.09
C ARG A 348 25.33 23.24 43.57
N SER A 349 25.06 24.52 43.86
CA SER A 349 23.72 24.96 44.29
C SER A 349 22.67 24.92 43.17
N THR A 350 23.11 25.15 41.93
CA THR A 350 22.18 25.17 40.75
C THR A 350 21.73 23.76 40.40
N LEU A 351 22.65 22.78 40.39
CA LEU A 351 22.33 21.38 40.14
C LEU A 351 21.39 20.78 41.19
N THR A 352 21.63 21.12 42.46
CA THR A 352 20.78 20.66 43.58
C THR A 352 19.37 21.26 43.47
N ARG A 353 19.25 22.51 43.01
CA ARG A 353 17.96 23.18 42.85
C ARG A 353 17.15 22.56 41.68
N GLU A 354 17.82 22.25 40.60
CA GLU A 354 17.15 21.62 39.42
C GLU A 354 16.70 20.19 39.73
N LEU A 355 17.52 19.40 40.45
CA LEU A 355 17.15 18.07 40.93
C LEU A 355 15.92 18.13 41.85
N ASN A 356 15.89 19.04 42.79
CA ASN A 356 14.76 19.23 43.67
C ASN A 356 13.48 19.67 42.92
N HIS A 357 13.61 20.44 41.85
CA HIS A 357 12.47 20.87 41.06
C HIS A 357 11.86 19.69 40.27
N ARG A 358 12.67 18.82 39.68
CA ARG A 358 12.21 17.61 38.97
C ARG A 358 11.55 16.61 39.92
N VAL A 359 12.15 16.40 41.11
CA VAL A 359 11.55 15.54 42.15
C VAL A 359 10.18 16.07 42.58
N LYS A 360 10.03 17.39 42.76
CA LYS A 360 8.75 18.00 43.12
C LYS A 360 7.69 17.77 42.04
N ASN A 361 8.04 17.87 40.77
CA ASN A 361 7.11 17.65 39.67
C ASN A 361 6.63 16.19 39.61
N THR A 362 7.53 15.24 39.76
CA THR A 362 7.18 13.80 39.79
C THR A 362 6.30 13.46 40.97
N LEU A 363 6.58 14.00 42.15
CA LEU A 363 5.76 13.80 43.34
C LEU A 363 4.36 14.44 43.21
N ALA A 364 4.25 15.62 42.59
CA ALA A 364 2.96 16.25 42.33
C ALA A 364 2.05 15.40 41.44
N ASN A 365 2.60 14.75 40.41
CA ASN A 365 1.87 13.83 39.54
C ASN A 365 1.36 12.61 40.34
N VAL A 366 2.20 12.01 41.16
CA VAL A 366 1.82 10.88 42.01
C VAL A 366 0.69 11.27 42.99
N ILE A 367 0.76 12.44 43.62
CA ILE A 367 -0.27 12.94 44.55
C ILE A 367 -1.62 13.16 43.81
N SER A 368 -1.60 13.69 42.60
CA SER A 368 -2.81 13.83 41.78
C SER A 368 -3.51 12.50 41.56
N ILE A 369 -2.74 11.47 41.21
CA ILE A 369 -3.24 10.11 40.99
C ILE A 369 -3.82 9.50 42.27
N ILE A 370 -3.12 9.61 43.37
CA ILE A 370 -3.60 9.19 44.71
C ILE A 370 -4.97 9.84 45.00
N SER A 371 -5.06 11.16 44.81
CA SER A 371 -6.25 11.94 45.10
C SER A 371 -7.41 11.59 44.20
N LEU A 372 -7.12 11.36 42.92
CA LEU A 372 -8.12 10.93 41.94
C LEU A 372 -8.60 9.50 42.23
N THR A 373 -7.71 8.57 42.58
CA THR A 373 -8.06 7.17 42.89
C THR A 373 -8.90 7.04 44.13
N LYS A 374 -8.62 7.84 45.17
CA LYS A 374 -9.37 7.82 46.45
C LYS A 374 -10.87 8.10 46.31
N ARG A 375 -11.28 8.91 45.33
CA ARG A 375 -12.69 9.31 45.15
C ARG A 375 -13.60 8.22 44.56
N GLY A 376 -13.00 7.13 44.04
CA GLY A 376 -13.75 6.10 43.31
C GLY A 376 -13.64 4.69 43.86
N ALA A 377 -12.88 4.46 44.89
CA ALA A 377 -12.73 3.15 45.50
C ALA A 377 -13.83 2.88 46.53
N ALA A 378 -14.42 1.68 46.49
CA ALA A 378 -15.46 1.25 47.40
C ALA A 378 -14.87 0.76 48.74
N ASP A 379 -13.69 0.18 48.73
CA ASP A 379 -12.97 -0.36 49.87
C ASP A 379 -11.46 -0.16 49.70
N ILE A 380 -10.70 -0.54 50.76
CA ILE A 380 -9.26 -0.32 50.77
C ILE A 380 -8.49 -1.23 49.79
N ASP A 381 -8.96 -2.43 49.57
CA ASP A 381 -8.31 -3.40 48.69
C ASP A 381 -8.46 -2.98 47.23
N SER A 382 -9.66 -2.58 46.80
CA SER A 382 -9.93 -2.02 45.49
C SER A 382 -9.18 -0.71 45.24
N TYR A 383 -8.99 0.10 46.27
CA TYR A 383 -8.13 1.31 46.20
C TYR A 383 -6.68 0.97 45.93
N VAL A 384 -6.11 0.03 46.66
CA VAL A 384 -4.69 -0.38 46.51
C VAL A 384 -4.45 -1.01 45.14
N GLU A 385 -5.34 -1.88 44.69
CA GLU A 385 -5.26 -2.50 43.35
C GLU A 385 -5.28 -1.44 42.24
N ALA A 386 -6.27 -0.56 42.26
CA ALA A 386 -6.42 0.51 41.26
C ALA A 386 -5.25 1.50 41.28
N LEU A 387 -4.77 1.88 42.47
CA LEU A 387 -3.61 2.78 42.61
C LEU A 387 -2.34 2.13 42.07
N THR A 388 -2.13 0.85 42.40
CA THR A 388 -0.94 0.12 41.96
C THR A 388 -0.93 -0.03 40.43
N GLY A 389 -2.07 -0.35 39.81
CA GLY A 389 -2.23 -0.42 38.36
C GLY A 389 -1.87 0.89 37.67
N ARG A 390 -2.41 2.01 38.15
CA ARG A 390 -2.16 3.35 37.60
C ARG A 390 -0.71 3.80 37.73
N VAL A 391 -0.10 3.52 38.87
CA VAL A 391 1.33 3.84 39.10
C VAL A 391 2.20 3.02 38.13
N ARG A 392 1.86 1.75 37.90
CA ARG A 392 2.57 0.90 36.91
C ARG A 392 2.40 1.42 35.47
N ALA A 393 1.19 1.82 35.07
CA ALA A 393 0.93 2.39 33.77
C ALA A 393 1.79 3.65 33.51
N ILE A 394 1.78 4.56 34.47
CA ILE A 394 2.63 5.75 34.39
C ILE A 394 4.11 5.39 34.34
N SER A 395 4.55 4.41 35.12
CA SER A 395 5.95 3.96 35.10
C SER A 395 6.32 3.40 33.71
N ALA A 396 5.46 2.58 33.11
CA ALA A 396 5.71 2.02 31.78
C ALA A 396 5.82 3.11 30.70
N THR A 397 4.89 4.05 30.69
CA THR A 397 4.95 5.19 29.77
C THR A 397 6.14 6.11 30.06
N HIS A 398 6.49 6.33 31.34
CA HIS A 398 7.67 7.12 31.75
C HIS A 398 8.98 6.48 31.29
N ASP A 399 9.09 5.16 31.32
CA ASP A 399 10.26 4.44 30.82
C ASP A 399 10.44 4.64 29.31
N ILE A 400 9.35 4.61 28.53
CA ILE A 400 9.37 4.92 27.09
C ILE A 400 9.88 6.35 26.85
N LEU A 401 9.38 7.32 27.64
CA LEU A 401 9.75 8.72 27.54
C LEU A 401 11.22 8.97 27.92
N THR A 402 11.72 8.27 28.93
CA THR A 402 13.11 8.38 29.38
C THR A 402 14.06 7.81 28.33
N ASN A 403 13.73 6.67 27.74
CA ASN A 403 14.50 6.03 26.68
C ASN A 403 14.51 6.86 25.38
N SER A 404 13.48 7.63 25.13
CA SER A 404 13.40 8.59 24.01
C SER A 404 13.99 9.97 24.35
N GLN A 405 14.63 10.12 25.51
CA GLN A 405 15.14 11.41 26.03
C GLN A 405 14.06 12.50 26.05
N TRP A 406 12.83 12.15 26.37
CA TRP A 406 11.67 13.05 26.34
C TRP A 406 11.41 13.68 24.98
N ALA A 407 11.87 13.03 23.92
CA ALA A 407 11.48 13.36 22.56
C ALA A 407 10.06 12.85 22.28
N ALA A 408 9.57 13.19 21.10
CA ALA A 408 8.26 12.75 20.66
C ALA A 408 8.13 11.19 20.67
N THR A 409 7.06 10.66 21.24
CA THR A 409 6.85 9.23 21.50
C THR A 409 5.86 8.63 20.48
N PRO A 410 6.21 7.52 19.82
CA PRO A 410 5.28 6.87 18.89
C PRO A 410 3.99 6.43 19.61
N LEU A 411 2.85 6.85 19.07
CA LEU A 411 1.52 6.47 19.58
C LEU A 411 1.38 4.95 19.73
N ARG A 412 1.83 4.20 18.71
CA ARG A 412 1.82 2.74 18.75
C ARG A 412 2.62 2.16 19.92
N ALA A 413 3.73 2.78 20.28
CA ALA A 413 4.55 2.31 21.41
C ALA A 413 3.82 2.48 22.75
N VAL A 414 3.10 3.60 22.92
CA VAL A 414 2.27 3.85 24.11
C VAL A 414 1.15 2.83 24.22
N ILE A 415 0.42 2.60 23.13
CA ILE A 415 -0.66 1.62 23.08
C ILE A 415 -0.13 0.21 23.38
N ASN A 416 0.97 -0.18 22.73
CA ASN A 416 1.56 -1.50 22.94
C ASN A 416 2.00 -1.72 24.39
N ALA A 417 2.60 -0.71 25.03
CA ALA A 417 3.06 -0.82 26.40
C ALA A 417 1.91 -1.05 27.40
N GLU A 418 0.80 -0.34 27.20
CA GLU A 418 -0.38 -0.47 28.06
C GLU A 418 -1.18 -1.76 27.79
N MET A 419 -1.11 -2.29 26.57
CA MET A 419 -1.79 -3.53 26.20
C MET A 419 -0.96 -4.79 26.55
N ALA A 420 0.37 -4.67 26.67
CA ALA A 420 1.28 -5.78 26.95
C ALA A 420 0.91 -6.63 28.18
N PRO A 421 0.40 -6.08 29.31
CA PRO A 421 0.00 -6.90 30.46
C PRO A 421 -1.20 -7.83 30.21
N TYR A 422 -2.01 -7.54 29.17
CA TYR A 422 -3.29 -8.21 28.91
C TYR A 422 -3.23 -9.24 27.78
N PHE A 423 -2.20 -9.21 26.96
CA PHE A 423 -2.06 -10.06 25.78
C PHE A 423 -0.69 -10.73 25.71
N ALA A 424 -0.67 -12.00 25.31
CA ALA A 424 0.54 -12.66 24.89
C ALA A 424 1.01 -12.10 23.52
N PHE A 425 2.28 -12.29 23.21
CA PHE A 425 2.81 -11.92 21.91
C PHE A 425 2.03 -12.64 20.80
N GLU A 426 1.45 -11.91 19.84
CA GLU A 426 0.61 -12.43 18.73
C GLU A 426 -0.79 -12.98 19.14
N ASP A 427 -1.40 -12.45 20.17
CA ASP A 427 -2.80 -12.81 20.50
C ASP A 427 -3.76 -12.26 19.43
N SER A 428 -4.49 -13.16 18.76
CA SER A 428 -5.44 -12.84 17.69
C SER A 428 -6.67 -12.03 18.15
N ARG A 429 -6.80 -11.81 19.46
CA ARG A 429 -7.89 -11.01 20.05
C ARG A 429 -7.60 -9.52 20.08
N LEU A 430 -6.36 -9.11 19.76
CA LEU A 430 -5.95 -7.72 19.73
C LEU A 430 -5.55 -7.30 18.31
N ASP A 431 -6.22 -6.30 17.77
CA ASP A 431 -5.85 -5.66 16.52
C ASP A 431 -5.45 -4.19 16.76
N ILE A 432 -4.21 -3.82 16.37
CA ILE A 432 -3.68 -2.47 16.55
C ILE A 432 -3.20 -1.95 15.18
N ALA A 433 -3.97 -1.03 14.60
CA ALA A 433 -3.69 -0.50 13.27
C ALA A 433 -3.81 1.03 13.19
N GLY A 434 -2.92 1.63 12.41
CA GLY A 434 -2.95 3.06 12.13
C GLY A 434 -1.60 3.59 11.61
N PRO A 435 -1.58 4.81 11.09
CA PRO A 435 -0.39 5.46 10.58
C PRO A 435 0.62 5.76 11.70
N GLU A 436 1.88 5.99 11.34
CA GLU A 436 2.86 6.49 12.30
C GLU A 436 2.45 7.88 12.79
N VAL A 437 2.30 8.00 14.11
CA VAL A 437 1.98 9.23 14.82
C VAL A 437 2.87 9.33 16.04
N VAL A 438 3.35 10.53 16.29
CA VAL A 438 4.21 10.84 17.43
C VAL A 438 3.48 11.80 18.35
N LEU A 439 3.47 11.49 19.63
CA LEU A 439 2.82 12.28 20.68
C LEU A 439 3.84 13.10 21.46
N ALA A 440 3.42 14.25 21.93
CA ALA A 440 4.15 14.96 22.96
C ALA A 440 4.21 14.12 24.24
N PRO A 441 5.27 14.23 25.06
CA PRO A 441 5.44 13.40 26.26
C PRO A 441 4.23 13.37 27.19
N ASN A 442 3.58 14.50 27.38
CA ASN A 442 2.41 14.60 28.23
C ASN A 442 1.18 13.93 27.66
N ASP A 443 0.95 14.15 26.36
CA ASP A 443 -0.17 13.56 25.66
C ASP A 443 -0.03 12.03 25.65
N ALA A 444 1.22 11.52 25.56
CA ALA A 444 1.53 10.11 25.69
C ALA A 444 1.19 9.55 27.09
N LEU A 445 1.54 10.27 28.17
CA LEU A 445 1.22 9.87 29.55
C LEU A 445 -0.30 9.84 29.80
N SER A 446 -0.97 10.90 29.41
CA SER A 446 -2.43 11.01 29.58
C SER A 446 -3.18 9.98 28.77
N LEU A 447 -2.72 9.74 27.53
CA LEU A 447 -3.27 8.69 26.70
C LEU A 447 -2.97 7.28 27.25
N GLY A 448 -1.74 7.03 27.73
CA GLY A 448 -1.38 5.76 28.34
C GLY A 448 -2.32 5.41 29.50
N LEU A 449 -2.57 6.36 30.38
CA LEU A 449 -3.51 6.16 31.48
C LEU A 449 -4.95 5.92 31.01
N ALA A 450 -5.39 6.60 29.95
CA ALA A 450 -6.72 6.37 29.37
C ALA A 450 -6.85 4.97 28.73
N ILE A 451 -5.83 4.54 27.99
CA ILE A 451 -5.76 3.18 27.42
C ILE A 451 -5.72 2.12 28.51
N HIS A 452 -4.94 2.36 29.60
CA HIS A 452 -4.90 1.46 30.75
C HIS A 452 -6.30 1.27 31.38
N GLU A 453 -7.05 2.35 31.57
CA GLU A 453 -8.41 2.27 32.11
C GLU A 453 -9.36 1.52 31.17
N LEU A 454 -9.26 1.75 29.86
CA LEU A 454 -10.04 1.00 28.86
C LEU A 454 -9.71 -0.49 28.90
N ALA A 455 -8.41 -0.84 28.93
CA ALA A 455 -7.95 -2.21 29.00
C ALA A 455 -8.40 -2.93 30.29
N THR A 456 -8.31 -2.22 31.42
CA THR A 456 -8.78 -2.74 32.70
C THR A 456 -10.31 -2.97 32.68
N ASN A 457 -11.07 -2.05 32.11
CA ASN A 457 -12.53 -2.19 31.96
C ASN A 457 -12.89 -3.35 31.02
N ALA A 458 -12.20 -3.46 29.89
CA ALA A 458 -12.39 -4.58 28.95
C ALA A 458 -12.14 -5.93 29.63
N THR A 459 -11.12 -6.02 30.48
CA THR A 459 -10.78 -7.25 31.23
C THR A 459 -11.76 -7.57 32.33
N LYS A 460 -12.23 -6.55 33.05
CA LYS A 460 -13.15 -6.77 34.18
C LYS A 460 -14.62 -6.94 33.75
N TYR A 461 -15.03 -6.22 32.72
CA TYR A 461 -16.46 -6.10 32.37
C TYR A 461 -16.75 -6.24 30.87
N GLY A 462 -15.75 -6.10 30.02
CA GLY A 462 -15.91 -6.03 28.56
C GLY A 462 -15.44 -7.26 27.82
N ALA A 463 -15.01 -7.06 26.58
CA ALA A 463 -14.67 -8.13 25.66
C ALA A 463 -13.58 -9.06 26.19
N LEU A 464 -12.58 -8.55 26.90
CA LEU A 464 -11.47 -9.37 27.41
C LEU A 464 -11.84 -10.24 28.64
N SER A 465 -13.05 -10.12 29.15
CA SER A 465 -13.54 -10.99 30.23
C SER A 465 -13.97 -12.38 29.72
N VAL A 466 -14.08 -12.58 28.40
CA VAL A 466 -14.46 -13.84 27.77
C VAL A 466 -13.40 -14.29 26.76
N PRO A 467 -13.26 -15.61 26.50
CA PRO A 467 -12.19 -16.13 25.64
C PRO A 467 -12.23 -15.65 24.19
N ASP A 468 -13.43 -15.45 23.64
CA ASP A 468 -13.64 -15.10 22.23
C ASP A 468 -13.71 -13.59 21.98
N GLY A 469 -13.69 -12.79 23.02
CA GLY A 469 -13.79 -11.35 22.94
C GLY A 469 -12.56 -10.70 22.32
N LYS A 470 -12.79 -9.65 21.54
CA LYS A 470 -11.75 -8.96 20.76
C LYS A 470 -11.74 -7.47 21.06
N VAL A 471 -10.53 -6.91 21.00
CA VAL A 471 -10.31 -5.46 21.07
C VAL A 471 -9.57 -5.03 19.81
N SER A 472 -10.12 -4.04 19.13
CA SER A 472 -9.46 -3.35 18.02
C SER A 472 -9.16 -1.91 18.42
N ILE A 473 -7.92 -1.47 18.22
CA ILE A 473 -7.46 -0.11 18.47
C ILE A 473 -6.94 0.45 17.16
N THR A 474 -7.73 1.30 16.53
CA THR A 474 -7.36 1.91 15.25
C THR A 474 -7.25 3.42 15.39
N TRP A 475 -6.37 4.03 14.60
CA TRP A 475 -6.31 5.49 14.56
C TRP A 475 -6.06 6.02 13.17
N THR A 476 -6.61 7.20 12.94
CA THR A 476 -6.47 7.95 11.70
C THR A 476 -6.13 9.41 12.01
N ARG A 477 -5.40 10.06 11.14
CA ARG A 477 -5.22 11.51 11.25
C ARG A 477 -6.48 12.20 10.72
N GLU A 478 -7.12 13.01 11.55
CA GLU A 478 -8.23 13.89 11.10
C GLU A 478 -7.67 15.11 10.36
N ASP A 479 -6.60 15.69 10.90
CA ASP A 479 -5.85 16.81 10.31
C ASP A 479 -4.36 16.72 10.71
N LEU A 480 -3.60 17.79 10.48
CA LEU A 480 -2.17 17.85 10.84
C LEU A 480 -1.92 17.91 12.35
N GLU A 481 -2.93 18.32 13.12
CA GLU A 481 -2.82 18.59 14.55
C GLU A 481 -3.61 17.61 15.42
N LYS A 482 -4.39 16.69 14.81
CA LYS A 482 -5.26 15.79 15.54
C LYS A 482 -5.23 14.38 15.01
N VAL A 483 -5.24 13.45 15.92
CA VAL A 483 -5.40 12.01 15.65
C VAL A 483 -6.66 11.53 16.36
N LYS A 484 -7.50 10.85 15.61
CA LYS A 484 -8.68 10.15 16.12
C LYS A 484 -8.31 8.71 16.39
N ILE A 485 -8.43 8.29 17.62
CA ILE A 485 -8.21 6.92 18.08
C ILE A 485 -9.58 6.30 18.36
N ILE A 486 -9.80 5.10 17.86
CA ILE A 486 -11.01 4.32 18.08
C ILE A 486 -10.61 3.04 18.78
N TRP A 487 -11.13 2.88 19.99
CA TRP A 487 -11.15 1.62 20.72
C TRP A 487 -12.48 0.94 20.46
N GLN A 488 -12.48 -0.29 20.02
CA GLN A 488 -13.67 -1.08 19.73
C GLN A 488 -13.57 -2.45 20.38
N GLU A 489 -14.54 -2.77 21.21
CA GLU A 489 -14.72 -4.09 21.78
C GLU A 489 -15.77 -4.86 20.98
N THR A 490 -15.54 -6.13 20.73
CA THR A 490 -16.49 -7.00 20.02
C THR A 490 -16.46 -8.42 20.62
N GLN A 491 -17.53 -9.17 20.41
CA GLN A 491 -17.66 -10.55 20.91
C GLN A 491 -17.50 -10.67 22.45
N GLY A 492 -17.76 -9.58 23.15
CA GLY A 492 -17.81 -9.55 24.59
C GLY A 492 -19.18 -9.95 25.15
N PRO A 493 -19.34 -9.89 26.49
CA PRO A 493 -20.63 -10.06 27.12
C PRO A 493 -21.59 -8.94 26.70
N GLU A 494 -22.89 -9.20 26.76
CA GLU A 494 -23.94 -8.21 26.48
C GLU A 494 -23.78 -6.96 27.35
N VAL A 495 -23.60 -5.81 26.71
CA VAL A 495 -23.27 -4.57 27.41
C VAL A 495 -24.53 -3.85 27.82
N ALA A 496 -24.90 -3.96 29.08
CA ALA A 496 -25.96 -3.11 29.64
C ALA A 496 -25.44 -1.68 29.85
N LYS A 497 -26.16 -0.69 29.33
CA LYS A 497 -25.82 0.72 29.55
C LYS A 497 -25.80 1.00 31.04
N PRO A 498 -24.69 1.40 31.64
CA PRO A 498 -24.62 1.58 33.09
C PRO A 498 -25.54 2.72 33.53
N GLN A 499 -26.37 2.46 34.52
CA GLN A 499 -27.31 3.45 35.07
C GLN A 499 -26.60 4.64 35.76
N LYS A 500 -25.32 4.47 36.13
CA LYS A 500 -24.45 5.53 36.65
C LYS A 500 -23.08 5.39 35.99
N SER A 501 -22.53 6.51 35.54
CA SER A 501 -21.14 6.54 35.03
C SER A 501 -20.20 6.00 36.11
N GLY A 502 -19.47 4.93 35.76
CA GLY A 502 -18.49 4.33 36.67
C GLY A 502 -17.29 5.26 36.86
N PHE A 503 -16.48 4.98 37.89
CA PHE A 503 -15.34 5.84 38.20
C PHE A 503 -14.28 5.83 37.04
N GLY A 504 -14.01 4.69 36.43
CA GLY A 504 -13.09 4.58 35.29
C GLY A 504 -13.55 5.42 34.10
N THR A 505 -14.84 5.40 33.77
CA THR A 505 -15.44 6.22 32.70
C THR A 505 -15.27 7.72 33.01
N ASN A 506 -15.58 8.15 34.23
CA ASN A 506 -15.38 9.54 34.65
C ASN A 506 -13.90 9.95 34.63
N LEU A 507 -12.98 9.02 34.90
CA LEU A 507 -11.55 9.28 34.85
C LEU A 507 -11.08 9.50 33.42
N ILE A 508 -11.48 8.64 32.49
CA ILE A 508 -11.19 8.78 31.05
C ILE A 508 -11.70 10.13 30.54
N GLU A 509 -12.96 10.47 30.82
CA GLU A 509 -13.54 11.75 30.44
C GLU A 509 -12.73 12.94 31.00
N LYS A 510 -12.34 12.88 32.27
CA LYS A 510 -11.56 13.95 32.88
C LYS A 510 -10.15 14.07 32.33
N ILE A 511 -9.43 12.96 32.16
CA ILE A 511 -8.08 12.97 31.58
C ILE A 511 -8.14 13.57 30.18
N ILE A 512 -9.02 13.08 29.32
CA ILE A 512 -9.13 13.54 27.95
C ILE A 512 -9.59 15.00 27.87
N SER A 513 -10.59 15.39 28.67
CA SER A 513 -11.11 16.76 28.63
C SER A 513 -10.17 17.79 29.22
N TYR A 514 -9.49 17.49 30.32
CA TYR A 514 -8.67 18.48 31.03
C TYR A 514 -7.20 18.43 30.63
N GLU A 515 -6.61 17.22 30.48
CA GLU A 515 -5.19 17.09 30.20
C GLU A 515 -4.89 17.22 28.71
N LEU A 516 -5.69 16.52 27.87
CA LEU A 516 -5.54 16.59 26.42
C LEU A 516 -6.35 17.73 25.80
N ASN A 517 -7.19 18.41 26.57
CA ASN A 517 -8.10 19.46 26.09
C ASN A 517 -8.89 19.01 24.84
N SER A 518 -9.43 17.81 24.89
CA SER A 518 -10.05 17.11 23.76
C SER A 518 -11.35 16.46 24.14
N LYS A 519 -12.08 15.99 23.10
CA LYS A 519 -13.36 15.29 23.29
C LYS A 519 -13.13 13.78 23.34
N VAL A 520 -13.88 13.12 24.19
CA VAL A 520 -14.04 11.67 24.21
C VAL A 520 -15.51 11.33 24.05
N ALA A 521 -15.81 10.34 23.22
CA ALA A 521 -17.14 9.73 23.12
C ALA A 521 -17.02 8.26 23.51
N LEU A 522 -17.83 7.84 24.48
CA LEU A 522 -17.87 6.47 24.95
C LEU A 522 -19.29 5.94 24.75
N ASP A 523 -19.44 5.02 23.79
CA ASP A 523 -20.69 4.43 23.41
C ASP A 523 -20.74 2.96 23.85
N PHE A 524 -21.85 2.60 24.47
CA PHE A 524 -22.18 1.24 24.87
C PHE A 524 -23.13 0.67 23.83
N LEU A 525 -22.62 -0.10 22.90
CA LEU A 525 -23.37 -0.70 21.80
C LEU A 525 -23.68 -2.17 22.14
N ASP A 526 -24.70 -2.72 21.49
CA ASP A 526 -25.08 -4.13 21.69
C ASP A 526 -23.92 -5.10 21.36
N GLU A 527 -23.05 -4.70 20.45
CA GLU A 527 -21.89 -5.49 20.01
C GLU A 527 -20.64 -5.32 20.91
N GLY A 528 -20.62 -4.34 21.81
CA GLY A 528 -19.49 -4.04 22.69
C GLY A 528 -19.29 -2.54 22.95
N VAL A 529 -18.25 -2.20 23.68
CA VAL A 529 -17.90 -0.82 24.00
C VAL A 529 -17.10 -0.19 22.87
N ARG A 530 -17.48 1.02 22.48
CA ARG A 530 -16.74 1.85 21.53
C ARG A 530 -16.34 3.16 22.21
N CYS A 531 -15.04 3.46 22.18
CA CYS A 531 -14.50 4.73 22.66
C CYS A 531 -13.77 5.46 21.54
N GLU A 532 -14.16 6.69 21.27
CA GLU A 532 -13.46 7.57 20.34
C GLU A 532 -12.72 8.65 21.14
N ILE A 533 -11.42 8.76 20.93
CA ILE A 533 -10.55 9.72 21.57
C ILE A 533 -9.86 10.56 20.49
N ILE A 534 -9.99 11.87 20.61
CA ILE A 534 -9.22 12.80 19.76
C ILE A 534 -8.01 13.25 20.57
N VAL A 535 -6.83 13.06 20.02
CA VAL A 535 -5.56 13.45 20.66
C VAL A 535 -4.90 14.54 19.81
N PRO A 536 -4.52 15.69 20.42
CA PRO A 536 -3.76 16.70 19.69
C PRO A 536 -2.33 16.20 19.43
N VAL A 537 -1.86 16.40 18.19
CA VAL A 537 -0.46 16.16 17.82
C VAL A 537 0.29 17.47 18.01
N ARG A 538 0.83 17.67 19.19
CA ARG A 538 1.55 18.92 19.55
C ARG A 538 3.03 18.75 19.27
N THR A 539 3.61 19.64 18.50
CA THR A 539 5.07 19.78 18.38
C THR A 539 5.57 20.64 19.54
N GLN A 540 6.16 20.00 20.53
CA GLN A 540 6.86 20.57 21.69
C GLN A 540 6.10 21.57 22.56
N ASN A 541 5.89 21.21 23.82
CA ASN A 541 6.24 22.06 24.97
C ASN A 541 6.08 21.26 26.26
N GLY A 542 6.97 21.59 27.22
CA GLY A 542 7.11 20.88 28.49
C GLY A 542 5.82 20.82 29.32
N PHE A 543 5.78 19.79 30.14
CA PHE A 543 4.70 19.46 31.05
C PHE A 543 4.39 20.62 32.01
N THR A 544 3.21 21.16 31.92
CA THR A 544 2.57 21.93 32.98
C THR A 544 1.22 21.33 33.24
N LEU A 545 1.08 20.61 34.36
CA LEU A 545 -0.26 20.34 34.92
C LEU A 545 -0.92 21.70 35.17
N SER A 546 -2.06 21.92 34.51
CA SER A 546 -2.89 23.08 34.76
C SER A 546 -3.22 23.14 36.25
N GLN A 547 -2.54 24.01 36.97
CA GLN A 547 -2.97 24.43 38.30
C GLN A 547 -4.23 25.29 38.09
N ASN A 548 -5.39 24.67 38.09
CA ASN A 548 -6.62 25.43 38.25
C ASN A 548 -6.80 25.79 39.74
N ARG A 549 -6.93 27.10 39.91
CA ARG A 549 -7.43 27.79 41.11
C ARG A 549 -8.74 27.24 41.64
#